data_614de0461727c9bd9ed766fd6a0f07a1
#
_entry.id   614de0461727c9bd9ed766fd6a0f07a1
#
_cell.length_a   1.000
_cell.length_b   1.000
_cell.length_c   1.000
_cell.angle_alpha   90.00
_cell.angle_beta   90.00
_cell.angle_gamma   90.00
#
_symmetry.space_group_name_H-M   'P 1'
#
loop_
_entity.id
_entity.type
_entity.pdbx_description
1 polymer ?
#
loop_
_entity_poly.entity_id
_entity_poly.type
_entity_poly.pdbx_seq_one_letter_code
_entity_poly.pdbx_strand_id
1 'polypeptide(L)'
;MAKLETTSVNGSFVNEVLGLDLWRPLDPGTIALLRDVWAKSGVLLFRRQALSEQELVAFSGAFGKPEIIVRTDWQSQNRPEVIQISNMKDQAGQSIGGLGAGELDWHSDQSYVASTDLRGGR
;
A
#
# COMPACT_ATOMS: atom_id res chain seq x y z
N MET A 1 8.20 -4.82 -25.71
CA MET A 1 7.16 -5.36 -24.83
C MET A 1 7.64 -5.27 -23.38
N ALA A 2 6.86 -4.69 -22.52
CA ALA A 2 7.15 -4.71 -21.09
C ALA A 2 7.12 -6.16 -20.60
N LYS A 3 8.19 -6.62 -20.00
CA LYS A 3 8.27 -7.93 -19.37
C LYS A 3 8.38 -7.73 -17.87
N LEU A 4 7.41 -8.26 -17.13
CA LEU A 4 7.46 -8.24 -15.67
C LEU A 4 8.17 -9.51 -15.20
N GLU A 5 9.20 -9.35 -14.39
CA GLU A 5 9.88 -10.46 -13.75
C GLU A 5 9.34 -10.63 -12.32
N THR A 6 8.85 -11.83 -12.03
CA THR A 6 8.28 -12.16 -10.73
C THR A 6 8.78 -13.51 -10.25
N THR A 7 8.86 -13.66 -8.93
CA THR A 7 9.18 -14.94 -8.30
C THR A 7 8.29 -15.18 -7.09
N SER A 8 7.80 -16.41 -6.94
CA SER A 8 7.01 -16.78 -5.76
C SER A 8 7.90 -16.85 -4.52
N VAL A 9 7.44 -16.26 -3.42
CA VAL A 9 8.11 -16.34 -2.14
C VAL A 9 7.74 -17.67 -1.47
N ASN A 10 8.71 -18.58 -1.39
CA ASN A 10 8.55 -19.91 -0.78
C ASN A 10 7.34 -20.71 -1.33
N GLY A 11 7.01 -20.55 -2.60
CA GLY A 11 5.86 -21.23 -3.20
C GLY A 11 4.49 -20.75 -2.69
N SER A 12 4.46 -19.61 -1.98
CA SER A 12 3.23 -19.03 -1.43
C SER A 12 2.46 -18.20 -2.47
N PHE A 13 1.34 -17.62 -2.05
CA PHE A 13 0.57 -16.64 -2.83
C PHE A 13 1.22 -15.26 -2.90
N VAL A 14 2.38 -15.07 -2.30
CA VAL A 14 3.17 -13.84 -2.37
C VAL A 14 4.12 -13.92 -3.56
N ASN A 15 4.03 -12.97 -4.49
CA ASN A 15 4.97 -12.81 -5.59
C ASN A 15 5.85 -11.57 -5.38
N GLU A 16 7.15 -11.79 -5.40
CA GLU A 16 8.12 -10.69 -5.45
C GLU A 16 8.26 -10.20 -6.88
N VAL A 17 8.12 -8.91 -7.06
CA VAL A 17 8.33 -8.23 -8.34
C VAL A 17 9.76 -7.70 -8.39
N LEU A 18 10.48 -8.07 -9.43
CA LEU A 18 11.89 -7.74 -9.60
C LEU A 18 12.06 -6.66 -10.68
N GLY A 19 13.11 -5.85 -10.54
CA GLY A 19 13.55 -4.93 -11.57
C GLY A 19 12.67 -3.70 -11.79
N LEU A 20 11.77 -3.37 -10.87
CA LEU A 20 10.98 -2.14 -10.92
C LEU A 20 11.39 -1.16 -9.82
N ASP A 21 11.52 0.10 -10.23
CA ASP A 21 11.68 1.24 -9.33
C ASP A 21 10.33 1.96 -9.21
N LEU A 22 9.67 1.83 -8.07
CA LEU A 22 8.32 2.38 -7.86
C LEU A 22 8.30 3.91 -7.71
N TRP A 23 9.45 4.53 -7.49
CA TRP A 23 9.59 5.99 -7.47
C TRP A 23 9.53 6.62 -8.88
N ARG A 24 9.61 5.81 -9.93
CA ARG A 24 9.41 6.23 -11.31
C ARG A 24 7.99 5.97 -11.77
N PRO A 25 7.42 6.83 -12.63
CA PRO A 25 6.16 6.53 -13.29
C PRO A 25 6.28 5.22 -14.08
N LEU A 26 5.32 4.33 -13.87
CA LEU A 26 5.24 3.07 -14.60
C LEU A 26 4.35 3.25 -15.84
N ASP A 27 4.75 2.61 -16.95
CA ASP A 27 3.92 2.63 -18.15
C ASP A 27 2.63 1.80 -17.97
N PRO A 28 1.57 2.10 -18.75
CA PRO A 28 0.28 1.41 -18.63
C PRO A 28 0.39 -0.11 -18.84
N GLY A 29 1.30 -0.57 -19.69
CA GLY A 29 1.52 -1.99 -19.93
C GLY A 29 2.07 -2.71 -18.68
N THR A 30 3.03 -2.08 -18.00
CA THR A 30 3.56 -2.60 -16.73
C THR A 30 2.49 -2.61 -15.65
N ILE A 31 1.68 -1.57 -15.54
CA ILE A 31 0.54 -1.54 -14.58
C ILE A 31 -0.46 -2.67 -14.88
N ALA A 32 -0.77 -2.92 -16.14
CA ALA A 32 -1.67 -4.01 -16.52
C ALA A 32 -1.10 -5.38 -16.12
N LEU A 33 0.20 -5.61 -16.33
CA LEU A 33 0.87 -6.84 -15.91
C LEU A 33 0.87 -7.00 -14.39
N LEU A 34 1.13 -5.93 -13.64
CA LEU A 34 1.07 -5.94 -12.18
C LEU A 34 -0.32 -6.31 -11.67
N ARG A 35 -1.38 -5.72 -12.25
CA ARG A 35 -2.77 -6.07 -11.93
C ARG A 35 -3.06 -7.55 -12.16
N ASP A 36 -2.58 -8.09 -13.26
CA ASP A 36 -2.79 -9.48 -13.66
C ASP A 36 -2.13 -10.45 -12.67
N VAL A 37 -0.86 -10.20 -12.34
CA VAL A 37 -0.12 -11.00 -11.35
C VAL A 37 -0.77 -10.88 -9.98
N TRP A 38 -1.15 -9.68 -9.57
CA TRP A 38 -1.80 -9.44 -8.28
C TRP A 38 -3.12 -10.18 -8.15
N ALA A 39 -3.97 -10.13 -9.19
CA ALA A 39 -5.24 -10.84 -9.21
C ALA A 39 -5.08 -12.36 -9.08
N LYS A 40 -3.99 -12.90 -9.60
CA LYS A 40 -3.70 -14.34 -9.57
C LYS A 40 -3.03 -14.80 -8.28
N SER A 41 -2.23 -13.95 -7.66
CA SER A 41 -1.42 -14.30 -6.49
C SER A 41 -2.00 -13.82 -5.16
N GLY A 42 -2.51 -12.61 -5.10
CA GLY A 42 -3.06 -11.99 -3.89
C GLY A 42 -2.14 -10.95 -3.25
N VAL A 43 -0.84 -11.17 -3.21
CA VAL A 43 0.13 -10.22 -2.64
C VAL A 43 1.29 -10.01 -3.59
N LEU A 44 1.64 -8.74 -3.82
CA LEU A 44 2.87 -8.35 -4.50
C LEU A 44 3.86 -7.78 -3.49
N LEU A 45 5.09 -8.25 -3.56
CA LEU A 45 6.19 -7.78 -2.72
C LEU A 45 7.21 -7.03 -3.58
N PHE A 46 7.50 -5.81 -3.19
CA PHE A 46 8.52 -4.97 -3.80
C PHE A 46 9.59 -4.66 -2.77
N ARG A 47 10.75 -5.26 -2.92
CA ARG A 47 11.85 -5.02 -1.99
C ARG A 47 12.69 -3.82 -2.38
N ARG A 48 13.36 -3.23 -1.39
CA ARG A 48 14.35 -2.15 -1.58
C ARG A 48 13.76 -0.91 -2.26
N GLN A 49 12.54 -0.56 -1.90
CA GLN A 49 11.86 0.64 -2.37
C GLN A 49 11.93 1.72 -1.28
N ALA A 50 12.59 2.83 -1.56
CA ALA A 50 12.61 3.98 -0.68
C ALA A 50 11.72 5.06 -1.31
N LEU A 51 10.43 5.05 -0.96
CA LEU A 51 9.43 5.96 -1.51
C LEU A 51 9.16 7.12 -0.54
N SER A 52 9.11 8.32 -1.08
CA SER A 52 8.45 9.44 -0.41
C SER A 52 6.93 9.20 -0.36
N GLU A 53 6.23 9.91 0.51
CA GLU A 53 4.76 9.85 0.55
C GLU A 53 4.13 10.23 -0.81
N GLN A 54 4.70 11.21 -1.51
CA GLN A 54 4.25 11.60 -2.83
C GLN A 54 4.39 10.48 -3.86
N GLU A 55 5.51 9.79 -3.85
CA GLU A 55 5.76 8.65 -4.75
C GLU A 55 4.86 7.47 -4.41
N LEU A 56 4.62 7.21 -3.13
CA LEU A 56 3.69 6.18 -2.68
C LEU A 56 2.26 6.47 -3.16
N VAL A 57 1.79 7.71 -3.02
CA VAL A 57 0.47 8.12 -3.50
C VAL A 57 0.38 8.02 -5.02
N ALA A 58 1.43 8.44 -5.74
CA ALA A 58 1.48 8.34 -7.20
C ALA A 58 1.44 6.88 -7.69
N PHE A 59 2.21 6.00 -7.07
CA PHE A 59 2.19 4.57 -7.39
C PHE A 59 0.82 3.95 -7.10
N SER A 60 0.25 4.21 -5.93
CA SER A 60 -1.08 3.72 -5.55
C SER A 60 -2.17 4.24 -6.49
N GLY A 61 -2.06 5.49 -6.92
CA GLY A 61 -2.98 6.13 -7.86
C GLY A 61 -3.05 5.47 -9.24
N ALA A 62 -1.99 4.77 -9.65
CA ALA A 62 -1.98 3.99 -10.88
C ALA A 62 -2.95 2.79 -10.85
N PHE A 63 -3.31 2.32 -9.67
CA PHE A 63 -4.24 1.19 -9.47
C PHE A 63 -5.67 1.63 -9.17
N GLY A 64 -5.86 2.86 -8.78
CA GLY A 64 -7.16 3.43 -8.45
C GLY A 64 -6.99 4.70 -7.64
N LYS A 65 -8.06 5.47 -7.47
CA LYS A 65 -8.01 6.69 -6.67
C LYS A 65 -7.76 6.33 -5.20
N PRO A 66 -6.68 6.81 -4.56
CA PRO A 66 -6.47 6.63 -3.14
C PRO A 66 -7.61 7.24 -2.34
N GLU A 67 -8.07 6.54 -1.33
CA GLU A 67 -9.09 7.06 -0.42
C GLU A 67 -8.46 7.87 0.71
N ILE A 68 -9.25 8.80 1.22
CA ILE A 68 -8.95 9.54 2.44
C ILE A 68 -9.82 8.95 3.55
N ILE A 69 -9.19 8.38 4.58
CA ILE A 69 -9.92 7.78 5.69
C ILE A 69 -10.58 8.84 6.57
N VAL A 70 -11.65 8.45 7.28
CA VAL A 70 -12.37 9.33 8.21
C VAL A 70 -11.55 9.72 9.44
N ARG A 71 -10.57 8.92 9.82
CA ARG A 71 -9.69 9.18 10.97
C ARG A 71 -8.58 10.16 10.59
N THR A 72 -8.87 11.45 10.67
CA THR A 72 -7.94 12.53 10.33
C THR A 72 -6.71 12.60 11.25
N ASP A 73 -6.84 12.13 12.46
CA ASP A 73 -5.77 12.03 13.46
C ASP A 73 -4.67 11.01 13.08
N TRP A 74 -4.96 10.09 12.16
CA TRP A 74 -3.99 9.11 11.64
C TRP A 74 -3.33 9.53 10.34
N GLN A 75 -3.85 10.57 9.71
CA GLN A 75 -3.32 11.06 8.43
C GLN A 75 -1.92 11.66 8.60
N SER A 76 -1.10 11.49 7.57
CA SER A 76 0.14 12.24 7.46
C SER A 76 -0.16 13.75 7.38
N GLN A 77 0.69 14.54 8.01
CA GLN A 77 0.59 16.01 7.94
C GLN A 77 0.76 16.56 6.51
N ASN A 78 1.48 15.81 5.67
CA ASN A 78 1.80 16.23 4.31
C ASN A 78 0.80 15.74 3.26
N ARG A 79 0.19 14.57 3.50
CA ARG A 79 -0.67 13.89 2.54
C ARG A 79 -1.84 13.20 3.24
N PRO A 80 -3.09 13.63 3.01
CA PRO A 80 -4.25 13.04 3.67
C PRO A 80 -4.54 11.60 3.20
N GLU A 81 -4.02 11.20 2.03
CA GLU A 81 -4.15 9.84 1.50
C GLU A 81 -3.22 8.84 2.21
N VAL A 82 -2.26 9.32 2.98
CA VAL A 82 -1.30 8.50 3.72
C VAL A 82 -1.66 8.48 5.19
N ILE A 83 -1.77 7.31 5.75
CA ILE A 83 -1.93 7.12 7.19
C ILE A 83 -0.64 6.57 7.78
N GLN A 84 -0.34 7.00 8.99
CA GLN A 84 0.81 6.49 9.74
C GLN A 84 0.35 5.40 10.70
N ILE A 85 0.86 4.20 10.53
CA ILE A 85 0.68 3.09 11.46
C ILE A 85 1.93 2.98 12.30
N SER A 86 1.84 3.32 13.57
CA SER A 86 2.99 3.37 14.46
C SER A 86 2.60 3.26 15.92
N ASN A 87 3.43 2.58 16.69
CA ASN A 87 3.38 2.57 18.16
C ASN A 87 4.38 3.55 18.80
N MET A 88 5.02 4.39 17.99
CA MET A 88 5.96 5.40 18.48
C MET A 88 5.23 6.53 19.20
N LYS A 89 5.95 7.15 20.12
CA LYS A 89 5.51 8.35 20.82
C LYS A 89 6.50 9.49 20.57
N ASP A 90 5.99 10.72 20.59
CA ASP A 90 6.81 11.91 20.54
C ASP A 90 7.50 12.17 21.90
N GLN A 91 8.27 13.25 21.96
CA GLN A 91 8.97 13.65 23.19
C GLN A 91 8.02 14.00 24.35
N ALA A 92 6.78 14.36 24.04
CA ALA A 92 5.73 14.64 25.04
C ALA A 92 4.94 13.39 25.46
N GLY A 93 5.30 12.21 24.91
CA GLY A 93 4.62 10.94 25.19
C GLY A 93 3.30 10.76 24.42
N GLN A 94 3.00 11.61 23.45
CA GLN A 94 1.83 11.49 22.60
C GLN A 94 2.07 10.49 21.47
N SER A 95 1.04 9.68 21.14
CA SER A 95 1.15 8.70 20.04
C SER A 95 1.34 9.39 18.70
N ILE A 96 2.31 8.90 17.93
CA ILE A 96 2.53 9.29 16.53
C ILE A 96 1.88 8.22 15.65
N GLY A 97 0.78 8.58 14.98
CA GLY A 97 0.05 7.67 14.11
C GLY A 97 -1.02 6.85 14.81
N GLY A 98 -1.63 5.94 14.07
CA GLY A 98 -2.76 5.13 14.52
C GLY A 98 -2.35 3.79 15.12
N LEU A 99 -3.30 3.16 15.81
CA LEU A 99 -3.27 1.80 16.38
C LEU A 99 -2.41 1.61 17.63
N GLY A 100 -1.40 2.41 17.89
CA GLY A 100 -0.56 2.24 19.08
C GLY A 100 0.09 0.86 19.17
N ALA A 101 0.15 0.29 20.37
CA ALA A 101 0.73 -1.03 20.65
C ALA A 101 -0.33 -2.15 20.71
N GLY A 102 -1.59 -1.86 20.35
CA GLY A 102 -2.67 -2.85 20.39
C GLY A 102 -2.58 -3.87 19.24
N GLU A 103 -3.07 -5.06 19.50
CA GLU A 103 -3.29 -6.06 18.44
C GLU A 103 -4.63 -5.80 17.75
N LEU A 104 -4.69 -6.15 16.49
CA LEU A 104 -5.93 -6.15 15.71
C LEU A 104 -6.41 -7.58 15.50
N ASP A 105 -7.70 -7.78 15.69
CA ASP A 105 -8.36 -9.01 15.30
C ASP A 105 -8.45 -9.12 13.76
N TRP A 106 -8.73 -10.31 13.27
CA TRP A 106 -9.00 -10.53 11.86
C TRP A 106 -10.18 -9.65 11.41
N HIS A 107 -9.97 -8.87 10.36
CA HIS A 107 -10.93 -7.87 9.89
C HIS A 107 -10.82 -7.63 8.38
N SER A 108 -11.79 -6.93 7.85
CA SER A 108 -11.71 -6.27 6.55
C SER A 108 -11.62 -4.77 6.77
N ASP A 109 -10.78 -4.11 5.97
CA ASP A 109 -10.64 -2.66 6.07
C ASP A 109 -11.92 -1.97 5.61
N GLN A 110 -12.28 -0.90 6.33
CA GLN A 110 -13.37 0.00 5.99
C GLN A 110 -14.71 -0.66 5.63
N SER A 111 -15.03 -1.79 6.24
CA SER A 111 -16.30 -2.50 6.01
C SER A 111 -17.56 -1.69 6.34
N TYR A 112 -17.39 -0.57 7.04
CA TYR A 112 -18.46 0.33 7.46
C TYR A 112 -18.78 1.45 6.45
N VAL A 113 -18.03 1.56 5.35
CA VAL A 113 -18.31 2.55 4.30
C VAL A 113 -19.11 1.93 3.16
N ALA A 114 -19.94 2.78 2.51
CA ALA A 114 -20.84 2.32 1.45
C ALA A 114 -20.11 1.80 0.20
N SER A 115 -18.90 2.29 -0.05
CA SER A 115 -18.05 1.82 -1.15
C SER A 115 -16.73 1.37 -0.57
N THR A 116 -16.59 0.07 -0.40
CA THR A 116 -15.33 -0.55 0.02
C THR A 116 -14.45 -0.80 -1.19
N ASP A 117 -13.15 -0.61 -1.01
CA ASP A 117 -12.21 -1.07 -2.01
C ASP A 117 -12.01 -2.57 -1.88
N LEU A 118 -12.63 -3.28 -2.77
CA LEU A 118 -12.48 -4.74 -2.86
C LEU A 118 -11.10 -5.15 -3.41
N ARG A 119 -10.25 -4.21 -3.72
CA ARG A 119 -8.96 -4.45 -4.37
C ARG A 119 -7.82 -4.69 -3.39
N GLY A 120 -8.09 -4.76 -2.10
CA GLY A 120 -7.17 -5.27 -1.07
C GLY A 120 -5.74 -4.76 -1.17
N GLY A 121 -5.51 -3.54 -1.48
CA GLY A 121 -4.19 -2.99 -1.70
C GLY A 121 -4.19 -1.51 -1.41
N ARG A 122 -4.50 -1.22 -0.18
CA ARG A 122 -4.41 0.13 0.29
C ARG A 122 -3.41 0.25 1.40
#